data_67f696578b9bc43ebafe26e8cad382f0
#
_entry.id   67f696578b9bc43ebafe26e8cad382f0
#
_cell.length_a   1.000
_cell.length_b   1.000
_cell.length_c   1.000
_cell.angle_alpha   90.00
_cell.angle_beta   90.00
_cell.angle_gamma   90.00
#
_symmetry.space_group_name_H-M   'P 1'
#
loop_
_entity.id
_entity.type
_entity.pdbx_description
1 polymer ?
#
loop_
_entity_poly.entity_id
_entity_poly.type
_entity_poly.pdbx_seq_one_letter_code
_entity_poly.pdbx_strand_id
1 'polypeptide(L)'
;MNIGVLGAGQLGRMLALAGYPLGNRFTFLDTTGNPSAGIGEVIVDPDNQHLAEFLAKVDVVTYEFEHLPVSLVQEIEKHKPVYPSSRAIEVCQNRVEEKALFDRLNIPTPAYRVVESAEQLEAAARELGCPVVAKSVTEGYDGKGQAVLKAPEEAAEAWQSIGHAQLIVEAFVDFVREVSMIAVRGRDGEAVFYPMAENQHVGGILRYSVAPLPDLDVQVQQTADTYIRTLLDELDYVGVLALELFQTRDGSLLANEMAPRVHNSGHWTMDGAVTSQFENHLRAIQGLPLGSTVAIAPTCMVNVIGQEGDNVAMLKLANTHLHRYDKAERAGRKLAHVNVVATTHTELLEKVRACQALLPDAPPVEWSFESSL
;
A
#
# COMPACT_ATOMS: atom_id res chain seq x y z
N MET A 1 -25.89 3.21 -5.07
CA MET A 1 -24.98 4.35 -5.27
C MET A 1 -24.06 4.03 -6.44
N ASN A 2 -23.71 5.01 -7.27
CA ASN A 2 -22.68 4.83 -8.30
C ASN A 2 -21.37 5.47 -7.80
N ILE A 3 -20.36 4.65 -7.62
CA ILE A 3 -19.06 5.06 -7.08
C ILE A 3 -18.13 5.34 -8.25
N GLY A 4 -17.60 6.56 -8.30
CA GLY A 4 -16.53 6.95 -9.21
C GLY A 4 -15.18 6.50 -8.69
N VAL A 5 -14.36 5.92 -9.55
CA VAL A 5 -12.97 5.54 -9.19
C VAL A 5 -12.03 6.21 -10.17
N LEU A 6 -11.09 6.99 -9.64
CA LEU A 6 -9.99 7.55 -10.44
C LEU A 6 -8.92 6.48 -10.60
N GLY A 7 -8.71 6.07 -11.85
CA GLY A 7 -7.94 4.89 -12.24
C GLY A 7 -8.85 3.70 -12.54
N ALA A 8 -8.34 2.78 -13.37
CA ALA A 8 -9.06 1.57 -13.81
C ALA A 8 -8.13 0.34 -13.78
N GLY A 9 -7.41 0.16 -12.69
CA GLY A 9 -6.49 -0.95 -12.46
C GLY A 9 -7.04 -2.03 -11.53
N GLN A 10 -6.13 -2.82 -10.95
CA GLN A 10 -6.51 -3.96 -10.10
C GLN A 10 -7.16 -3.56 -8.78
N LEU A 11 -6.76 -2.43 -8.16
CA LEU A 11 -7.36 -2.00 -6.90
C LEU A 11 -8.80 -1.55 -7.13
N GLY A 12 -9.05 -0.81 -8.21
CA GLY A 12 -10.40 -0.45 -8.65
C GLY A 12 -11.26 -1.67 -8.95
N ARG A 13 -10.69 -2.70 -9.63
CA ARG A 13 -11.38 -3.98 -9.83
C ARG A 13 -11.81 -4.62 -8.51
N MET A 14 -10.91 -4.71 -7.53
CA MET A 14 -11.20 -5.32 -6.22
C MET A 14 -12.22 -4.49 -5.42
N LEU A 15 -12.17 -3.15 -5.51
CA LEU A 15 -13.22 -2.29 -4.94
C LEU A 15 -14.58 -2.60 -5.56
N ALA A 16 -14.68 -2.71 -6.89
CA ALA A 16 -15.94 -3.02 -7.54
C ALA A 16 -16.47 -4.40 -7.15
N LEU A 17 -15.61 -5.42 -7.11
CA LEU A 17 -15.99 -6.77 -6.68
C LEU A 17 -16.52 -6.80 -5.25
N ALA A 18 -15.91 -6.05 -4.33
CA ALA A 18 -16.38 -5.92 -2.95
C ALA A 18 -17.67 -5.08 -2.83
N GLY A 19 -17.92 -4.17 -3.76
CA GLY A 19 -19.05 -3.24 -3.70
C GLY A 19 -20.34 -3.75 -4.34
N TYR A 20 -20.28 -4.67 -5.29
CA TYR A 20 -21.49 -5.21 -5.92
C TYR A 20 -22.45 -5.89 -4.92
N PRO A 21 -21.99 -6.68 -3.94
CA PRO A 21 -22.88 -7.22 -2.91
C PRO A 21 -23.59 -6.13 -2.08
N LEU A 22 -22.99 -4.95 -1.96
CA LEU A 22 -23.60 -3.78 -1.32
C LEU A 22 -24.58 -3.01 -2.24
N GLY A 23 -24.86 -3.50 -3.45
CA GLY A 23 -25.77 -2.87 -4.41
C GLY A 23 -25.17 -1.66 -5.11
N ASN A 24 -23.86 -1.49 -5.09
CA ASN A 24 -23.17 -0.37 -5.76
C ASN A 24 -23.01 -0.61 -7.25
N ARG A 25 -22.82 0.48 -7.99
CA ARG A 25 -22.33 0.52 -9.37
C ARG A 25 -20.99 1.25 -9.38
N PHE A 26 -20.21 1.06 -10.45
CA PHE A 26 -18.89 1.66 -10.56
C PHE A 26 -18.69 2.28 -11.92
N THR A 27 -18.17 3.50 -11.93
CA THR A 27 -17.69 4.19 -13.13
C THR A 27 -16.24 4.59 -12.89
N PHE A 28 -15.36 4.13 -13.75
CA PHE A 28 -13.92 4.39 -13.68
C PHE A 28 -13.55 5.52 -14.63
N LEU A 29 -12.70 6.44 -14.18
CA LEU A 29 -12.04 7.44 -15.02
C LEU A 29 -10.57 7.03 -15.20
N ASP A 30 -10.24 6.52 -16.39
CA ASP A 30 -8.87 6.11 -16.71
C ASP A 30 -8.13 7.20 -17.46
N THR A 31 -7.13 7.80 -16.82
CA THR A 31 -6.28 8.83 -17.41
C THR A 31 -5.04 8.25 -18.09
N THR A 32 -4.83 6.93 -18.02
CA THR A 32 -3.63 6.27 -18.58
C THR A 32 -3.82 5.80 -20.02
N GLY A 33 -5.05 5.70 -20.49
CA GLY A 33 -5.40 5.12 -21.79
C GLY A 33 -5.24 3.58 -21.85
N ASN A 34 -5.03 2.92 -20.69
CA ASN A 34 -4.77 1.48 -20.64
C ASN A 34 -5.47 0.80 -19.44
N PRO A 35 -6.80 0.86 -19.40
CA PRO A 35 -7.58 0.30 -18.28
C PRO A 35 -7.43 -1.22 -18.20
N SER A 36 -7.40 -1.75 -16.99
CA SER A 36 -7.30 -3.19 -16.70
C SER A 36 -8.28 -3.66 -15.61
N ALA A 37 -9.23 -2.81 -15.17
CA ALA A 37 -10.23 -3.22 -14.19
C ALA A 37 -11.14 -4.34 -14.70
N GLY A 38 -11.49 -4.31 -15.99
CA GLY A 38 -12.29 -5.34 -16.67
C GLY A 38 -13.70 -5.50 -16.09
N ILE A 39 -14.23 -4.47 -15.42
CA ILE A 39 -15.50 -4.49 -14.69
C ILE A 39 -16.04 -3.05 -14.54
N GLY A 40 -17.36 -2.88 -14.44
CA GLY A 40 -17.97 -1.56 -14.36
C GLY A 40 -17.95 -0.81 -15.68
N GLU A 41 -18.33 0.47 -15.65
CA GLU A 41 -18.21 1.36 -16.80
C GLU A 41 -16.86 2.07 -16.78
N VAL A 42 -16.15 2.11 -17.89
CA VAL A 42 -14.84 2.77 -18.00
C VAL A 42 -14.93 3.95 -18.97
N ILE A 43 -14.58 5.13 -18.50
CA ILE A 43 -14.38 6.33 -19.31
C ILE A 43 -12.87 6.51 -19.46
N VAL A 44 -12.35 6.34 -20.69
CA VAL A 44 -10.93 6.54 -20.99
C VAL A 44 -10.73 8.02 -21.33
N ASP A 45 -9.93 8.72 -20.55
CA ASP A 45 -9.77 10.17 -20.61
C ASP A 45 -8.31 10.64 -20.42
N PRO A 46 -7.40 10.24 -21.31
CA PRO A 46 -5.99 10.65 -21.19
C PRO A 46 -5.78 12.16 -21.38
N ASP A 47 -6.73 12.84 -22.00
CA ASP A 47 -6.65 14.26 -22.35
C ASP A 47 -7.52 15.15 -21.43
N ASN A 48 -8.12 14.60 -20.37
CA ASN A 48 -9.01 15.28 -19.42
C ASN A 48 -10.22 16.00 -20.07
N GLN A 49 -10.86 15.38 -21.07
CA GLN A 49 -12.00 15.96 -21.81
C GLN A 49 -13.35 15.42 -21.35
N HIS A 50 -13.38 14.30 -20.62
CA HIS A 50 -14.61 13.58 -20.24
C HIS A 50 -14.96 13.72 -18.75
N LEU A 51 -14.32 14.65 -18.01
CA LEU A 51 -14.59 14.86 -16.59
C LEU A 51 -16.07 15.17 -16.32
N ALA A 52 -16.70 16.02 -17.14
CA ALA A 52 -18.12 16.38 -16.96
C ALA A 52 -19.05 15.16 -17.14
N GLU A 53 -18.75 14.27 -18.09
CA GLU A 53 -19.47 13.02 -18.30
C GLU A 53 -19.33 12.10 -17.08
N PHE A 54 -18.11 11.94 -16.55
CA PHE A 54 -17.84 11.15 -15.36
C PHE A 54 -18.63 11.69 -14.15
N LEU A 55 -18.56 13.01 -13.88
CA LEU A 55 -19.25 13.66 -12.78
C LEU A 55 -20.78 13.53 -12.85
N ALA A 56 -21.35 13.51 -14.06
CA ALA A 56 -22.79 13.33 -14.24
C ALA A 56 -23.28 11.92 -13.84
N LYS A 57 -22.39 10.94 -13.81
CA LYS A 57 -22.74 9.53 -13.56
C LYS A 57 -22.54 9.10 -12.10
N VAL A 58 -21.67 9.77 -11.35
CA VAL A 58 -21.22 9.29 -10.04
C VAL A 58 -21.84 10.07 -8.88
N ASP A 59 -21.98 9.40 -7.74
CA ASP A 59 -22.51 9.98 -6.50
C ASP A 59 -21.41 10.39 -5.52
N VAL A 60 -20.35 9.58 -5.45
CA VAL A 60 -19.14 9.76 -4.62
C VAL A 60 -17.94 9.29 -5.41
N VAL A 61 -16.77 9.88 -5.16
CA VAL A 61 -15.53 9.54 -5.85
C VAL A 61 -14.48 9.03 -4.86
N THR A 62 -13.74 8.03 -5.29
CA THR A 62 -12.51 7.53 -4.65
C THR A 62 -11.44 7.32 -5.71
N TYR A 63 -10.27 6.84 -5.30
CA TYR A 63 -9.16 6.57 -6.22
C TYR A 63 -8.41 5.30 -5.84
N GLU A 64 -7.72 4.72 -6.82
CA GLU A 64 -6.97 3.48 -6.64
C GLU A 64 -5.44 3.68 -6.61
N PHE A 65 -4.95 4.88 -6.92
CA PHE A 65 -3.54 5.22 -6.86
C PHE A 65 -3.36 6.70 -6.49
N GLU A 66 -2.27 7.01 -5.85
CA GLU A 66 -1.97 8.33 -5.29
C GLU A 66 -1.35 9.32 -6.29
N HIS A 67 -0.76 8.86 -7.40
CA HIS A 67 -0.07 9.73 -8.37
C HIS A 67 -1.02 10.40 -9.36
N LEU A 68 -2.11 10.96 -8.82
CA LEU A 68 -3.08 11.78 -9.55
C LEU A 68 -2.70 13.25 -9.49
N PRO A 69 -2.96 14.07 -10.53
CA PRO A 69 -2.86 15.50 -10.39
C PRO A 69 -3.77 15.99 -9.25
N VAL A 70 -3.19 16.60 -8.22
CA VAL A 70 -3.96 17.14 -7.07
C VAL A 70 -5.04 18.10 -7.54
N SER A 71 -4.73 18.94 -8.56
CA SER A 71 -5.68 19.86 -9.18
C SER A 71 -6.91 19.19 -9.78
N LEU A 72 -6.77 17.98 -10.34
CA LEU A 72 -7.91 17.20 -10.85
C LEU A 72 -8.82 16.79 -9.70
N VAL A 73 -8.24 16.28 -8.61
CA VAL A 73 -9.01 15.85 -7.44
C VAL A 73 -9.72 17.04 -6.79
N GLN A 74 -9.02 18.17 -6.63
CA GLN A 74 -9.62 19.43 -6.14
C GLN A 74 -10.75 19.95 -7.04
N GLU A 75 -10.65 19.78 -8.36
CA GLU A 75 -11.75 20.15 -9.26
C GLU A 75 -12.97 19.25 -9.06
N ILE A 76 -12.74 17.93 -8.91
CA ILE A 76 -13.82 16.98 -8.62
C ILE A 76 -14.52 17.29 -7.28
N GLU A 77 -13.76 17.65 -6.24
CA GLU A 77 -14.27 18.00 -4.90
C GLU A 77 -15.27 19.17 -4.92
N LYS A 78 -15.17 20.07 -5.90
CA LYS A 78 -16.15 21.17 -6.06
C LYS A 78 -17.54 20.68 -6.48
N HIS A 79 -17.63 19.47 -7.02
CA HIS A 79 -18.86 18.92 -7.61
C HIS A 79 -19.38 17.68 -6.91
N LYS A 80 -18.48 16.84 -6.38
CA LYS A 80 -18.79 15.55 -5.75
C LYS A 80 -17.92 15.33 -4.52
N PRO A 81 -18.44 14.65 -3.48
CA PRO A 81 -17.60 14.18 -2.38
C PRO A 81 -16.48 13.28 -2.92
N VAL A 82 -15.25 13.53 -2.52
CA VAL A 82 -14.07 12.68 -2.81
C VAL A 82 -13.51 12.15 -1.49
N TYR A 83 -13.32 10.85 -1.41
CA TYR A 83 -12.74 10.21 -0.23
C TYR A 83 -11.72 9.15 -0.64
N PRO A 84 -10.52 9.22 -0.07
CA PRO A 84 -10.00 10.28 0.80
C PRO A 84 -9.85 11.63 0.07
N SER A 85 -9.67 12.73 0.83
CA SER A 85 -9.62 14.09 0.26
C SER A 85 -8.34 14.34 -0.54
N SER A 86 -8.36 15.42 -1.35
CA SER A 86 -7.17 15.90 -2.09
C SER A 86 -5.99 16.21 -1.17
N ARG A 87 -6.24 16.66 0.09
CA ARG A 87 -5.17 16.90 1.09
C ARG A 87 -4.41 15.62 1.41
N ALA A 88 -5.08 14.48 1.50
CA ALA A 88 -4.41 13.20 1.75
C ALA A 88 -3.48 12.81 0.59
N ILE A 89 -3.91 13.01 -0.66
CA ILE A 89 -3.08 12.78 -1.84
C ILE A 89 -1.86 13.73 -1.84
N GLU A 90 -2.08 15.02 -1.62
CA GLU A 90 -1.04 16.05 -1.65
C GLU A 90 0.11 15.71 -0.70
N VAL A 91 -0.21 15.31 0.54
CA VAL A 91 0.78 14.90 1.53
C VAL A 91 1.50 13.62 1.10
N CYS A 92 0.75 12.59 0.68
CA CYS A 92 1.34 11.27 0.36
C CYS A 92 2.15 11.27 -0.94
N GLN A 93 1.94 12.20 -1.86
CA GLN A 93 2.73 12.32 -3.08
C GLN A 93 4.12 12.91 -2.85
N ASN A 94 4.34 13.58 -1.73
CA ASN A 94 5.57 14.32 -1.45
C ASN A 94 6.21 13.80 -0.16
N ARG A 95 7.32 13.06 -0.29
CA ARG A 95 8.02 12.45 0.86
C ARG A 95 8.50 13.48 1.90
N VAL A 96 8.78 14.72 1.48
CA VAL A 96 9.19 15.79 2.41
C VAL A 96 7.99 16.23 3.25
N GLU A 97 6.84 16.45 2.63
CA GLU A 97 5.60 16.82 3.32
C GLU A 97 5.11 15.68 4.23
N GLU A 98 5.24 14.43 3.77
CA GLU A 98 4.89 13.24 4.55
C GLU A 98 5.77 13.12 5.81
N LYS A 99 7.10 13.26 5.67
CA LYS A 99 8.02 13.26 6.83
C LYS A 99 7.77 14.43 7.76
N ALA A 100 7.52 15.63 7.23
CA ALA A 100 7.17 16.80 8.03
C ALA A 100 5.85 16.59 8.80
N LEU A 101 4.88 15.87 8.21
CA LEU A 101 3.66 15.48 8.92
C LEU A 101 3.97 14.51 10.06
N PHE A 102 4.77 13.47 9.83
CA PHE A 102 5.17 12.52 10.88
C PHE A 102 5.89 13.24 12.03
N ASP A 103 6.86 14.11 11.73
CA ASP A 103 7.58 14.89 12.75
C ASP A 103 6.63 15.76 13.58
N ARG A 104 5.71 16.49 12.94
CA ARG A 104 4.72 17.33 13.62
C ARG A 104 3.81 16.53 14.57
N LEU A 105 3.51 15.28 14.19
CA LEU A 105 2.65 14.39 14.97
C LEU A 105 3.44 13.51 15.97
N ASN A 106 4.76 13.72 16.07
CA ASN A 106 5.65 12.92 16.91
C ASN A 106 5.60 11.41 16.58
N ILE A 107 5.43 11.08 15.31
CA ILE A 107 5.56 9.71 14.78
C ILE A 107 7.01 9.52 14.39
N PRO A 108 7.77 8.63 15.03
CA PRO A 108 9.18 8.44 14.74
C PRO A 108 9.44 7.98 13.30
N THR A 109 10.47 8.54 12.67
CA THR A 109 10.95 8.16 11.34
C THR A 109 12.45 7.90 11.37
N PRO A 110 13.03 7.22 10.36
CA PRO A 110 14.46 7.26 10.16
C PRO A 110 14.96 8.71 10.07
N ALA A 111 16.13 9.01 10.61
CA ALA A 111 16.73 10.34 10.45
C ALA A 111 16.91 10.65 8.95
N TYR A 112 16.58 11.86 8.52
CA TYR A 112 16.60 12.21 7.11
C TYR A 112 17.14 13.63 6.85
N ARG A 113 17.53 13.87 5.59
CA ARG A 113 17.90 15.19 5.07
C ARG A 113 17.29 15.39 3.69
N VAL A 114 16.90 16.61 3.39
CA VAL A 114 16.48 17.05 2.05
C VAL A 114 17.67 17.67 1.36
N VAL A 115 17.96 17.28 0.12
CA VAL A 115 19.14 17.69 -0.64
C VAL A 115 18.77 18.09 -2.07
N GLU A 116 19.49 19.06 -2.62
CA GLU A 116 19.25 19.67 -3.93
C GLU A 116 20.47 19.61 -4.86
N SER A 117 21.52 18.89 -4.43
CA SER A 117 22.70 18.63 -5.27
C SER A 117 23.44 17.37 -4.83
N ALA A 118 24.32 16.86 -5.69
CA ALA A 118 25.17 15.72 -5.38
C ALA A 118 26.12 16.00 -4.19
N GLU A 119 26.61 17.23 -4.06
CA GLU A 119 27.49 17.65 -2.95
C GLU A 119 26.73 17.64 -1.62
N GLN A 120 25.46 18.11 -1.64
CA GLN A 120 24.60 18.03 -0.45
C GLN A 120 24.25 16.58 -0.11
N LEU A 121 24.04 15.71 -1.11
CA LEU A 121 23.82 14.29 -0.91
C LEU A 121 25.04 13.62 -0.25
N GLU A 122 26.25 13.94 -0.71
CA GLU A 122 27.49 13.44 -0.10
C GLU A 122 27.64 13.91 1.35
N ALA A 123 27.37 15.18 1.62
CA ALA A 123 27.43 15.75 2.96
C ALA A 123 26.39 15.09 3.89
N ALA A 124 25.16 14.90 3.43
CA ALA A 124 24.10 14.22 4.17
C ALA A 124 24.47 12.74 4.47
N ALA A 125 25.05 12.03 3.50
CA ALA A 125 25.52 10.66 3.68
C ALA A 125 26.63 10.55 4.73
N ARG A 126 27.54 11.54 4.79
CA ARG A 126 28.57 11.60 5.85
C ARG A 126 27.98 11.91 7.22
N GLU A 127 26.99 12.80 7.29
CA GLU A 127 26.34 13.19 8.55
C GLU A 127 25.49 12.05 9.12
N LEU A 128 24.65 11.42 8.29
CA LEU A 128 23.74 10.34 8.71
C LEU A 128 24.47 9.01 8.97
N GLY A 129 25.66 8.83 8.35
CA GLY A 129 26.40 7.59 8.40
C GLY A 129 25.89 6.55 7.40
N CYS A 130 26.76 6.12 6.47
CA CYS A 130 26.39 5.09 5.51
C CYS A 130 26.20 3.69 6.15
N PRO A 131 25.31 2.85 5.60
CA PRO A 131 24.55 3.11 4.38
C PRO A 131 23.39 4.10 4.58
N VAL A 132 23.03 4.83 3.52
CA VAL A 132 21.84 5.69 3.46
C VAL A 132 21.01 5.35 2.23
N VAL A 133 19.73 5.71 2.25
CA VAL A 133 18.81 5.55 1.12
C VAL A 133 18.43 6.92 0.59
N ALA A 134 18.83 7.24 -0.64
CA ALA A 134 18.39 8.44 -1.36
C ALA A 134 17.14 8.10 -2.18
N LYS A 135 16.09 8.91 -2.07
CA LYS A 135 14.81 8.72 -2.78
C LYS A 135 14.41 10.02 -3.47
N SER A 136 13.75 9.92 -4.63
CA SER A 136 13.06 11.07 -5.22
C SER A 136 11.97 11.56 -4.26
N VAL A 137 11.76 12.88 -4.21
CA VAL A 137 10.73 13.49 -3.34
C VAL A 137 9.32 13.07 -3.81
N THR A 138 9.14 12.94 -5.12
CA THR A 138 7.89 12.51 -5.76
C THR A 138 8.12 11.33 -6.70
N GLU A 139 7.05 10.66 -7.14
CA GLU A 139 7.03 9.66 -8.23
C GLU A 139 7.76 8.32 -7.99
N GLY A 140 8.25 8.02 -6.80
CA GLY A 140 8.87 6.72 -6.49
C GLY A 140 7.85 5.67 -6.05
N TYR A 141 7.88 4.47 -6.66
CA TYR A 141 7.09 3.31 -6.26
C TYR A 141 7.81 1.99 -6.61
N ASP A 142 7.51 0.92 -5.87
CA ASP A 142 8.08 -0.41 -6.09
C ASP A 142 9.63 -0.36 -6.26
N GLY A 143 10.34 0.41 -5.42
CA GLY A 143 11.81 0.55 -5.43
C GLY A 143 12.38 1.43 -6.55
N LYS A 144 11.55 2.06 -7.38
CA LYS A 144 12.00 3.01 -8.40
C LYS A 144 12.25 4.38 -7.80
N GLY A 145 13.15 5.15 -8.41
CA GLY A 145 13.49 6.51 -7.95
C GLY A 145 14.25 6.51 -6.62
N GLN A 146 14.96 5.43 -6.29
CA GLN A 146 15.80 5.34 -5.10
C GLN A 146 17.15 4.66 -5.36
N ALA A 147 18.14 5.00 -4.53
CA ALA A 147 19.46 4.39 -4.53
C ALA A 147 19.96 4.20 -3.09
N VAL A 148 20.62 3.09 -2.81
CA VAL A 148 21.31 2.85 -1.55
C VAL A 148 22.79 3.23 -1.73
N LEU A 149 23.26 4.19 -0.93
CA LEU A 149 24.65 4.59 -0.88
C LEU A 149 25.36 3.85 0.25
N LYS A 150 26.36 3.06 -0.07
CA LYS A 150 27.19 2.35 0.90
C LYS A 150 28.36 3.21 1.38
N ALA A 151 28.74 4.21 0.59
CA ALA A 151 29.78 5.18 0.89
C ALA A 151 29.35 6.57 0.36
N PRO A 152 29.79 7.69 1.02
CA PRO A 152 29.44 9.04 0.58
C PRO A 152 29.92 9.35 -0.84
N GLU A 153 31.01 8.74 -1.29
CA GLU A 153 31.60 8.92 -2.62
C GLU A 153 30.68 8.44 -3.76
N GLU A 154 29.67 7.61 -3.47
CA GLU A 154 28.66 7.15 -4.44
C GLU A 154 27.58 8.23 -4.74
N ALA A 155 27.62 9.36 -4.06
CA ALA A 155 26.60 10.41 -4.16
C ALA A 155 26.40 10.96 -5.57
N ALA A 156 27.46 11.19 -6.32
CA ALA A 156 27.36 11.73 -7.69
C ALA A 156 26.66 10.76 -8.65
N GLU A 157 26.97 9.47 -8.55
CA GLU A 157 26.34 8.40 -9.35
C GLU A 157 24.85 8.22 -8.96
N ALA A 158 24.57 8.16 -7.66
CA ALA A 158 23.21 8.05 -7.14
C ALA A 158 22.33 9.24 -7.56
N TRP A 159 22.86 10.46 -7.45
CA TRP A 159 22.17 11.68 -7.90
C TRP A 159 21.80 11.62 -9.38
N GLN A 160 22.73 11.23 -10.24
CA GLN A 160 22.50 11.10 -11.68
C GLN A 160 21.49 9.98 -12.01
N SER A 161 21.57 8.85 -11.30
CA SER A 161 20.70 7.69 -11.55
C SER A 161 19.24 7.95 -11.18
N ILE A 162 19.00 8.72 -10.11
CA ILE A 162 17.64 9.09 -9.68
C ILE A 162 17.06 10.19 -10.59
N GLY A 163 17.90 11.17 -11.02
CA GLY A 163 17.55 12.15 -12.05
C GLY A 163 16.52 13.21 -11.64
N HIS A 164 16.37 13.50 -10.34
CA HIS A 164 15.47 14.54 -9.82
C HIS A 164 16.21 15.73 -9.24
N ALA A 165 15.56 16.90 -9.25
CA ALA A 165 16.15 18.16 -8.75
C ALA A 165 16.21 18.22 -7.21
N GLN A 166 15.44 17.40 -6.51
CA GLN A 166 15.41 17.34 -5.05
C GLN A 166 15.25 15.88 -4.61
N LEU A 167 16.03 15.47 -3.63
CA LEU A 167 15.97 14.13 -3.03
C LEU A 167 15.78 14.23 -1.52
N ILE A 168 15.21 13.18 -0.95
CA ILE A 168 15.26 12.90 0.49
C ILE A 168 16.26 11.78 0.73
N VAL A 169 17.12 11.95 1.73
CA VAL A 169 18.15 10.98 2.13
C VAL A 169 17.81 10.50 3.52
N GLU A 170 17.62 9.22 3.68
CA GLU A 170 17.24 8.59 4.94
C GLU A 170 18.36 7.70 5.46
N ALA A 171 18.60 7.71 6.77
CA ALA A 171 19.47 6.75 7.42
C ALA A 171 18.93 5.33 7.20
N PHE A 172 19.82 4.39 6.92
CA PHE A 172 19.43 2.98 6.80
C PHE A 172 19.00 2.44 8.17
N VAL A 173 17.86 1.76 8.21
CA VAL A 173 17.32 1.18 9.44
C VAL A 173 17.73 -0.28 9.55
N ASP A 174 18.38 -0.67 10.66
CA ASP A 174 18.60 -2.07 11.02
C ASP A 174 17.32 -2.61 11.70
N PHE A 175 16.35 -2.98 10.88
CA PHE A 175 15.08 -3.51 11.35
C PHE A 175 15.09 -5.05 11.48
N VAL A 176 14.24 -5.59 12.34
CA VAL A 176 14.00 -7.03 12.43
C VAL A 176 12.95 -7.48 11.45
N ARG A 177 12.00 -6.59 11.10
CA ARG A 177 10.96 -6.84 10.10
C ARG A 177 10.34 -5.54 9.59
N GLU A 178 9.84 -5.59 8.37
CA GLU A 178 8.95 -4.58 7.82
C GLU A 178 7.52 -4.97 8.16
N VAL A 179 6.73 -4.01 8.64
CA VAL A 179 5.33 -4.26 9.00
C VAL A 179 4.43 -3.18 8.41
N SER A 180 3.16 -3.50 8.23
CA SER A 180 2.17 -2.53 7.81
C SER A 180 0.93 -2.58 8.69
N MET A 181 0.38 -1.40 8.93
CA MET A 181 -0.87 -1.19 9.62
C MET A 181 -1.91 -0.70 8.62
N ILE A 182 -3.06 -1.36 8.57
CA ILE A 182 -4.21 -0.94 7.77
C ILE A 182 -5.29 -0.46 8.73
N ALA A 183 -5.78 0.75 8.52
CA ALA A 183 -6.91 1.30 9.28
C ALA A 183 -7.97 1.88 8.36
N VAL A 184 -9.18 2.00 8.87
CA VAL A 184 -10.30 2.58 8.15
C VAL A 184 -11.01 3.57 9.07
N ARG A 185 -11.31 4.76 8.58
CA ARG A 185 -12.12 5.75 9.30
C ARG A 185 -13.37 6.08 8.49
N GLY A 186 -14.53 6.03 9.14
CA GLY A 186 -15.82 6.41 8.60
C GLY A 186 -16.05 7.92 8.61
N ARG A 187 -17.12 8.38 7.96
CA ARG A 187 -17.51 9.80 7.94
C ARG A 187 -17.92 10.33 9.31
N ASP A 188 -18.33 9.46 10.23
CA ASP A 188 -18.70 9.77 11.61
C ASP A 188 -17.50 9.84 12.56
N GLY A 189 -16.29 9.56 12.04
CA GLY A 189 -15.04 9.54 12.81
C GLY A 189 -14.76 8.20 13.51
N GLU A 190 -15.67 7.20 13.42
CA GLU A 190 -15.35 5.84 13.88
C GLU A 190 -14.15 5.28 13.09
N ALA A 191 -13.21 4.66 13.79
CA ALA A 191 -12.06 4.04 13.15
C ALA A 191 -11.86 2.61 13.65
N VAL A 192 -11.54 1.71 12.69
CA VAL A 192 -11.23 0.30 12.93
C VAL A 192 -9.85 -0.03 12.38
N PHE A 193 -9.15 -0.96 13.04
CA PHE A 193 -7.76 -1.30 12.77
C PHE A 193 -7.65 -2.79 12.48
N TYR A 194 -6.93 -3.15 11.42
CA TYR A 194 -6.60 -4.54 11.15
C TYR A 194 -5.39 -4.98 11.99
N PRO A 195 -5.26 -6.27 12.29
CA PRO A 195 -4.00 -6.80 12.81
C PRO A 195 -2.83 -6.41 11.91
N MET A 196 -1.71 -6.06 12.53
CA MET A 196 -0.47 -5.73 11.83
C MET A 196 -0.01 -6.91 10.99
N ALA A 197 0.46 -6.63 9.77
CA ALA A 197 1.04 -7.62 8.87
C ALA A 197 2.56 -7.45 8.76
N GLU A 198 3.31 -8.56 8.74
CA GLU A 198 4.72 -8.56 8.35
C GLU A 198 4.82 -8.67 6.83
N ASN A 199 5.69 -7.87 6.25
CA ASN A 199 5.90 -7.74 4.82
C ASN A 199 7.32 -8.16 4.44
N GLN A 200 7.44 -8.96 3.39
CA GLN A 200 8.73 -9.30 2.80
C GLN A 200 8.83 -8.66 1.41
N HIS A 201 9.71 -7.66 1.29
CA HIS A 201 10.05 -7.04 0.01
C HIS A 201 11.32 -7.64 -0.56
N VAL A 202 11.37 -7.80 -1.88
CA VAL A 202 12.57 -8.20 -2.61
C VAL A 202 12.73 -7.28 -3.81
N GLY A 203 13.88 -6.60 -3.88
CA GLY A 203 14.12 -5.60 -4.91
C GLY A 203 13.12 -4.43 -4.88
N GLY A 204 12.61 -4.08 -3.69
CA GLY A 204 11.60 -3.02 -3.50
C GLY A 204 10.17 -3.43 -3.85
N ILE A 205 9.92 -4.69 -4.24
CA ILE A 205 8.58 -5.18 -4.58
C ILE A 205 8.08 -6.09 -3.46
N LEU A 206 6.91 -5.81 -2.92
CA LEU A 206 6.25 -6.67 -1.92
C LEU A 206 5.98 -8.06 -2.51
N ARG A 207 6.50 -9.10 -1.86
CA ARG A 207 6.32 -10.50 -2.28
C ARG A 207 5.33 -11.24 -1.39
N TYR A 208 5.42 -11.05 -0.09
CA TYR A 208 4.60 -11.73 0.91
C TYR A 208 4.11 -10.75 1.97
N SER A 209 2.88 -10.94 2.43
CA SER A 209 2.34 -10.28 3.64
C SER A 209 1.63 -11.31 4.49
N VAL A 210 2.00 -11.44 5.74
CA VAL A 210 1.41 -12.41 6.69
C VAL A 210 0.76 -11.70 7.87
N ALA A 211 -0.47 -12.10 8.20
CA ALA A 211 -1.22 -11.60 9.35
C ALA A 211 -2.22 -12.65 9.89
N PRO A 212 -2.58 -12.56 11.18
CA PRO A 212 -1.92 -11.81 12.23
C PRO A 212 -0.54 -12.39 12.56
N LEU A 213 0.34 -11.61 13.19
CA LEU A 213 1.65 -12.08 13.63
C LEU A 213 1.51 -12.88 14.94
N PRO A 214 2.12 -14.08 15.05
CA PRO A 214 1.98 -14.93 16.23
C PRO A 214 2.73 -14.42 17.47
N ASP A 215 3.80 -13.63 17.27
CA ASP A 215 4.73 -13.17 18.28
C ASP A 215 4.66 -11.65 18.54
N LEU A 216 3.62 -10.99 18.00
CA LEU A 216 3.51 -9.55 18.13
C LEU A 216 3.17 -9.14 19.55
N ASP A 217 4.02 -8.30 20.16
CA ASP A 217 3.72 -7.68 21.43
C ASP A 217 2.51 -6.74 21.29
N VAL A 218 1.58 -6.86 22.21
CA VAL A 218 0.36 -6.04 22.24
C VAL A 218 0.67 -4.53 22.31
N GLN A 219 1.77 -4.14 22.95
CA GLN A 219 2.19 -2.74 23.02
C GLN A 219 2.66 -2.21 21.66
N VAL A 220 3.30 -3.05 20.85
CA VAL A 220 3.71 -2.70 19.49
C VAL A 220 2.48 -2.46 18.61
N GLN A 221 1.47 -3.35 18.68
CA GLN A 221 0.20 -3.14 17.98
C GLN A 221 -0.48 -1.84 18.43
N GLN A 222 -0.58 -1.59 19.74
CA GLN A 222 -1.21 -0.37 20.26
C GLN A 222 -0.46 0.91 19.87
N THR A 223 0.86 0.84 19.76
CA THR A 223 1.68 1.96 19.25
C THR A 223 1.35 2.25 17.80
N ALA A 224 1.29 1.23 16.95
CA ALA A 224 0.91 1.39 15.55
C ALA A 224 -0.52 1.92 15.39
N ASP A 225 -1.47 1.40 16.18
CA ASP A 225 -2.85 1.90 16.22
C ASP A 225 -2.90 3.39 16.57
N THR A 226 -2.06 3.82 17.53
CA THR A 226 -1.96 5.23 17.93
C THR A 226 -1.41 6.09 16.83
N TYR A 227 -0.34 5.67 16.15
CA TYR A 227 0.25 6.42 15.05
C TYR A 227 -0.74 6.61 13.90
N ILE A 228 -1.37 5.52 13.43
CA ILE A 228 -2.28 5.62 12.31
C ILE A 228 -3.58 6.38 12.68
N ARG A 229 -4.08 6.25 13.92
CA ARG A 229 -5.21 7.04 14.41
C ARG A 229 -4.90 8.53 14.36
N THR A 230 -3.72 8.93 14.83
CA THR A 230 -3.29 10.34 14.83
C THR A 230 -3.24 10.90 13.41
N LEU A 231 -2.79 10.10 12.43
CA LEU A 231 -2.80 10.46 11.00
C LEU A 231 -4.22 10.61 10.45
N LEU A 232 -5.11 9.65 10.76
CA LEU A 232 -6.51 9.69 10.34
C LEU A 232 -7.24 10.94 10.86
N ASP A 233 -6.97 11.30 12.13
CA ASP A 233 -7.60 12.47 12.76
C ASP A 233 -7.04 13.78 12.20
N GLU A 234 -5.70 13.91 12.04
CA GLU A 234 -5.07 15.11 11.47
C GLU A 234 -5.49 15.39 10.02
N LEU A 235 -5.69 14.35 9.23
CA LEU A 235 -6.07 14.48 7.82
C LEU A 235 -7.60 14.56 7.63
N ASP A 236 -8.42 14.53 8.70
CA ASP A 236 -9.87 14.32 8.63
C ASP A 236 -10.23 13.24 7.61
N TYR A 237 -9.54 12.13 7.75
CA TYR A 237 -9.49 11.06 6.76
C TYR A 237 -10.78 10.26 6.72
N VAL A 238 -11.23 9.88 5.51
CA VAL A 238 -12.33 8.93 5.31
C VAL A 238 -11.91 7.87 4.32
N GLY A 239 -12.00 6.60 4.71
CA GLY A 239 -11.56 5.46 3.89
C GLY A 239 -10.43 4.68 4.54
N VAL A 240 -9.76 3.85 3.74
CA VAL A 240 -8.59 3.06 4.13
C VAL A 240 -7.32 3.88 4.02
N LEU A 241 -6.51 3.85 5.08
CA LEU A 241 -5.13 4.34 5.13
C LEU A 241 -4.22 3.16 5.47
N ALA A 242 -3.10 3.04 4.77
CA ALA A 242 -2.01 2.13 5.11
C ALA A 242 -0.81 2.92 5.63
N LEU A 243 -0.18 2.42 6.69
CA LEU A 243 1.07 2.94 7.24
C LEU A 243 2.11 1.82 7.23
N GLU A 244 3.21 2.02 6.51
CA GLU A 244 4.35 1.11 6.49
C GLU A 244 5.38 1.51 7.54
N LEU A 245 5.87 0.54 8.30
CA LEU A 245 6.70 0.73 9.46
C LEU A 245 7.87 -0.25 9.45
N PHE A 246 9.02 0.19 9.98
CA PHE A 246 10.11 -0.68 10.36
C PHE A 246 10.02 -0.98 11.86
N GLN A 247 10.06 -2.26 12.23
CA GLN A 247 10.20 -2.67 13.63
C GLN A 247 11.67 -2.98 13.93
N THR A 248 12.23 -2.27 14.89
CA THR A 248 13.60 -2.44 15.36
C THR A 248 13.71 -3.52 16.44
N ARG A 249 14.93 -3.93 16.80
CA ARG A 249 15.20 -5.01 17.78
C ARG A 249 14.67 -4.72 19.17
N ASP A 250 14.58 -3.46 19.56
CA ASP A 250 14.02 -3.02 20.84
C ASP A 250 12.49 -2.89 20.85
N GLY A 251 11.84 -3.27 19.73
CA GLY A 251 10.40 -3.21 19.56
C GLY A 251 9.87 -1.84 19.11
N SER A 252 10.74 -0.83 18.91
CA SER A 252 10.34 0.48 18.42
C SER A 252 9.83 0.41 16.98
N LEU A 253 8.92 1.32 16.63
CA LEU A 253 8.38 1.47 15.28
C LEU A 253 8.85 2.79 14.68
N LEU A 254 9.37 2.73 13.45
CA LEU A 254 9.74 3.89 12.64
C LEU A 254 8.87 3.93 11.38
N ALA A 255 8.18 5.06 11.14
CA ALA A 255 7.35 5.20 9.94
C ALA A 255 8.23 5.35 8.69
N ASN A 256 7.94 4.51 7.70
CA ASN A 256 8.53 4.56 6.38
C ASN A 256 7.72 5.48 5.46
N GLU A 257 6.52 5.06 5.09
CA GLU A 257 5.61 5.82 4.22
C GLU A 257 4.15 5.45 4.52
N MET A 258 3.21 6.25 4.01
CA MET A 258 1.79 5.94 4.07
C MET A 258 1.16 5.94 2.68
N ALA A 259 0.10 5.15 2.50
CA ALA A 259 -0.66 5.10 1.26
C ALA A 259 -2.13 5.49 1.54
N PRO A 260 -2.65 6.55 0.87
CA PRO A 260 -3.99 7.08 1.14
C PRO A 260 -5.06 6.29 0.38
N ARG A 261 -5.03 4.96 0.42
CA ARG A 261 -5.88 4.05 -0.35
C ARG A 261 -5.81 2.63 0.20
N VAL A 262 -6.66 1.75 -0.35
CA VAL A 262 -6.47 0.30 -0.18
C VAL A 262 -5.05 -0.10 -0.60
N HIS A 263 -4.42 -0.99 0.17
CA HIS A 263 -3.00 -1.29 0.01
C HIS A 263 -2.74 -2.77 -0.25
N ASN A 264 -1.66 -3.07 -0.99
CA ASN A 264 -1.28 -4.42 -1.36
C ASN A 264 -1.02 -5.30 -0.13
N SER A 265 -0.39 -4.75 0.92
CA SER A 265 -0.18 -5.48 2.18
C SER A 265 -1.47 -5.80 2.95
N GLY A 266 -2.60 -5.19 2.58
CA GLY A 266 -3.93 -5.46 3.12
C GLY A 266 -4.75 -6.48 2.32
N HIS A 267 -4.24 -7.05 1.21
CA HIS A 267 -5.02 -7.99 0.39
C HIS A 267 -5.34 -9.30 1.11
N TRP A 268 -4.55 -9.70 2.10
CA TRP A 268 -4.83 -10.85 2.95
C TRP A 268 -6.22 -10.77 3.61
N THR A 269 -6.72 -9.54 3.83
CA THR A 269 -8.02 -9.30 4.47
C THR A 269 -9.21 -9.82 3.66
N MET A 270 -9.04 -10.06 2.35
CA MET A 270 -10.11 -10.57 1.49
C MET A 270 -10.59 -11.96 1.92
N ASP A 271 -9.65 -12.81 2.36
CA ASP A 271 -9.93 -14.19 2.72
C ASP A 271 -9.55 -14.49 4.19
N GLY A 272 -8.83 -13.57 4.85
CA GLY A 272 -8.29 -13.76 6.20
C GLY A 272 -8.94 -12.89 7.29
N ALA A 273 -9.84 -11.96 6.94
CA ALA A 273 -10.54 -11.10 7.90
C ALA A 273 -12.06 -11.22 7.75
N VAL A 274 -12.81 -10.86 8.80
CA VAL A 274 -14.28 -10.85 8.77
C VAL A 274 -14.80 -9.90 7.68
N THR A 275 -14.18 -8.70 7.56
CA THR A 275 -14.51 -7.73 6.52
C THR A 275 -13.22 -7.28 5.84
N SER A 276 -13.17 -7.32 4.51
CA SER A 276 -11.97 -6.92 3.78
C SER A 276 -11.73 -5.41 3.83
N GLN A 277 -10.48 -4.98 3.60
CA GLN A 277 -10.16 -3.56 3.47
C GLN A 277 -10.97 -2.89 2.34
N PHE A 278 -11.28 -3.62 1.27
CA PHE A 278 -12.03 -3.10 0.14
C PHE A 278 -13.48 -2.81 0.53
N GLU A 279 -14.15 -3.75 1.20
CA GLU A 279 -15.51 -3.55 1.67
C GLU A 279 -15.57 -2.43 2.73
N ASN A 280 -14.65 -2.42 3.69
CA ASN A 280 -14.59 -1.37 4.70
C ASN A 280 -14.29 0.01 4.10
N HIS A 281 -13.45 0.11 3.08
CA HIS A 281 -13.25 1.36 2.35
C HIS A 281 -14.56 1.88 1.75
N LEU A 282 -15.31 0.99 1.09
CA LEU A 282 -16.59 1.35 0.50
C LEU A 282 -17.67 1.71 1.54
N ARG A 283 -17.69 1.01 2.67
CA ARG A 283 -18.56 1.37 3.79
C ARG A 283 -18.23 2.76 4.33
N ALA A 284 -16.94 3.04 4.54
CA ALA A 284 -16.47 4.33 5.03
C ALA A 284 -16.90 5.49 4.11
N ILE A 285 -16.60 5.41 2.81
CA ILE A 285 -16.88 6.49 1.85
C ILE A 285 -18.38 6.68 1.59
N GLN A 286 -19.21 5.70 1.92
CA GLN A 286 -20.67 5.79 1.83
C GLN A 286 -21.33 6.23 3.14
N GLY A 287 -20.59 6.31 4.25
CA GLY A 287 -21.13 6.58 5.58
C GLY A 287 -21.93 5.41 6.15
N LEU A 288 -21.58 4.17 5.76
CA LEU A 288 -22.14 2.96 6.31
C LEU A 288 -21.33 2.52 7.55
N PRO A 289 -21.93 1.79 8.49
CA PRO A 289 -21.19 1.24 9.64
C PRO A 289 -20.01 0.38 9.19
N LEU A 290 -18.85 0.56 9.83
CA LEU A 290 -17.66 -0.23 9.53
C LEU A 290 -17.84 -1.68 9.97
N GLY A 291 -17.26 -2.61 9.20
CA GLY A 291 -17.26 -4.02 9.51
C GLY A 291 -16.08 -4.43 10.40
N SER A 292 -16.21 -5.56 11.08
CA SER A 292 -15.17 -6.12 11.94
C SER A 292 -13.87 -6.40 11.17
N THR A 293 -12.73 -5.99 11.72
CA THR A 293 -11.38 -6.20 11.17
C THR A 293 -10.70 -7.45 11.73
N VAL A 294 -11.40 -8.22 12.56
CA VAL A 294 -10.87 -9.41 13.21
C VAL A 294 -10.39 -10.43 12.16
N ALA A 295 -9.14 -10.89 12.32
CA ALA A 295 -8.62 -11.99 11.51
C ALA A 295 -9.37 -13.30 11.86
N ILE A 296 -9.79 -14.02 10.84
CA ILE A 296 -10.49 -15.31 11.01
C ILE A 296 -9.51 -16.48 11.10
N ALA A 297 -8.32 -16.34 10.52
CA ALA A 297 -7.27 -17.34 10.56
C ALA A 297 -5.91 -16.70 10.13
N PRO A 298 -4.78 -17.33 10.48
CA PRO A 298 -3.49 -17.00 9.90
C PRO A 298 -3.54 -17.05 8.37
N THR A 299 -3.16 -15.94 7.73
CA THR A 299 -3.28 -15.76 6.27
C THR A 299 -2.02 -15.12 5.72
N CYS A 300 -1.54 -15.62 4.59
CA CYS A 300 -0.45 -15.00 3.85
C CYS A 300 -0.93 -14.63 2.44
N MET A 301 -0.76 -13.38 2.08
CA MET A 301 -0.86 -12.89 0.71
C MET A 301 0.46 -13.11 0.00
N VAL A 302 0.41 -13.76 -1.16
CA VAL A 302 1.55 -14.03 -2.05
C VAL A 302 1.33 -13.29 -3.36
N ASN A 303 2.18 -12.33 -3.69
CA ASN A 303 2.09 -11.62 -4.97
C ASN A 303 2.63 -12.46 -6.12
N VAL A 304 1.88 -12.54 -7.22
CA VAL A 304 2.29 -13.14 -8.49
C VAL A 304 2.87 -12.03 -9.37
N ILE A 305 4.17 -12.10 -9.62
CA ILE A 305 4.93 -11.03 -10.28
C ILE A 305 5.52 -11.53 -11.59
N GLY A 306 5.34 -10.74 -12.66
CA GLY A 306 6.02 -10.94 -13.94
C GLY A 306 5.44 -12.03 -14.81
N GLN A 307 5.31 -13.23 -14.28
CA GLN A 307 4.74 -14.41 -14.93
C GLN A 307 3.72 -15.09 -14.03
N GLU A 308 2.67 -15.63 -14.62
CA GLU A 308 1.72 -16.48 -13.91
C GLU A 308 2.37 -17.86 -13.65
N GLY A 309 2.07 -18.46 -12.49
CA GLY A 309 2.47 -19.83 -12.21
C GLY A 309 1.44 -20.85 -12.68
N ASP A 310 1.55 -22.07 -12.17
CA ASP A 310 0.54 -23.12 -12.39
C ASP A 310 -0.71 -22.83 -11.53
N ASN A 311 -1.64 -22.06 -12.09
CA ASN A 311 -2.88 -21.68 -11.42
C ASN A 311 -3.72 -22.90 -10.99
N VAL A 312 -3.68 -24.01 -11.76
CA VAL A 312 -4.43 -25.24 -11.44
C VAL A 312 -3.79 -25.94 -10.24
N ALA A 313 -2.47 -26.04 -10.20
CA ALA A 313 -1.75 -26.62 -9.07
C ALA A 313 -1.92 -25.78 -7.80
N MET A 314 -1.85 -24.43 -7.90
CA MET A 314 -2.09 -23.53 -6.77
C MET A 314 -3.49 -23.71 -6.17
N LEU A 315 -4.53 -23.80 -7.01
CA LEU A 315 -5.92 -23.99 -6.56
C LEU A 315 -6.19 -25.40 -6.01
N LYS A 316 -5.29 -26.38 -6.19
CA LYS A 316 -5.36 -27.69 -5.52
C LYS A 316 -4.84 -27.65 -4.08
N LEU A 317 -4.08 -26.62 -3.71
CA LEU A 317 -3.67 -26.42 -2.33
C LEU A 317 -4.91 -26.00 -1.52
N ALA A 318 -5.16 -26.70 -0.43
CA ALA A 318 -6.35 -26.44 0.39
C ALA A 318 -6.34 -25.03 0.99
N ASN A 319 -7.47 -24.34 0.96
CA ASN A 319 -7.65 -22.97 1.47
C ASN A 319 -6.74 -21.94 0.79
N THR A 320 -6.59 -22.08 -0.52
CA THR A 320 -5.85 -21.13 -1.37
C THR A 320 -6.82 -20.40 -2.28
N HIS A 321 -6.75 -19.08 -2.30
CA HIS A 321 -7.64 -18.20 -3.05
C HIS A 321 -6.84 -17.37 -4.04
N LEU A 322 -7.11 -17.53 -5.34
CA LEU A 322 -6.41 -16.85 -6.42
C LEU A 322 -7.22 -15.64 -6.91
N HIS A 323 -6.61 -14.46 -6.88
CA HIS A 323 -7.19 -13.19 -7.32
C HIS A 323 -6.40 -12.64 -8.50
N ARG A 324 -6.86 -12.89 -9.74
CA ARG A 324 -6.22 -12.44 -10.98
C ARG A 324 -6.64 -11.02 -11.35
N TYR A 325 -5.70 -10.26 -11.94
CA TYR A 325 -5.92 -8.86 -12.31
C TYR A 325 -6.18 -8.63 -13.80
N ASP A 326 -6.27 -9.70 -14.59
CA ASP A 326 -6.49 -9.65 -16.04
C ASP A 326 -5.46 -8.79 -16.77
N LYS A 327 -4.19 -8.98 -16.44
CA LYS A 327 -3.05 -8.26 -17.00
C LYS A 327 -2.13 -9.18 -17.78
N ALA A 328 -1.58 -8.67 -18.89
CA ALA A 328 -0.56 -9.38 -19.65
C ALA A 328 0.75 -9.49 -18.84
N GLU A 329 1.45 -10.61 -18.97
CA GLU A 329 2.76 -10.85 -18.37
C GLU A 329 3.78 -9.81 -18.82
N ARG A 330 4.52 -9.30 -17.86
CA ARG A 330 5.63 -8.37 -18.05
C ARG A 330 6.49 -8.36 -16.79
N ALA A 331 7.80 -8.36 -16.93
CA ALA A 331 8.74 -8.31 -15.81
C ALA A 331 8.37 -7.21 -14.78
N GLY A 332 8.37 -7.56 -13.50
CA GLY A 332 8.05 -6.68 -12.39
C GLY A 332 6.56 -6.31 -12.22
N ARG A 333 5.67 -6.78 -13.13
CA ARG A 333 4.25 -6.44 -13.06
C ARG A 333 3.50 -7.37 -12.12
N LYS A 334 2.70 -6.80 -11.21
CA LYS A 334 1.76 -7.56 -10.37
C LYS A 334 0.60 -8.06 -11.24
N LEU A 335 0.47 -9.38 -11.40
CA LEU A 335 -0.52 -10.05 -12.27
C LEU A 335 -1.71 -10.59 -11.48
N ALA A 336 -1.44 -11.03 -10.25
CA ALA A 336 -2.40 -11.62 -9.35
C ALA A 336 -1.85 -11.56 -7.91
N HIS A 337 -2.66 -11.96 -6.96
CA HIS A 337 -2.19 -12.44 -5.67
C HIS A 337 -2.91 -13.73 -5.28
N VAL A 338 -2.29 -14.47 -4.40
CA VAL A 338 -2.83 -15.70 -3.83
C VAL A 338 -2.91 -15.48 -2.32
N ASN A 339 -4.10 -15.63 -1.73
CA ASN A 339 -4.26 -15.71 -0.30
C ASN A 339 -4.26 -17.18 0.13
N VAL A 340 -3.31 -17.53 1.00
CA VAL A 340 -3.20 -18.85 1.61
C VAL A 340 -3.67 -18.74 3.05
N VAL A 341 -4.66 -19.55 3.42
CA VAL A 341 -5.28 -19.54 4.75
C VAL A 341 -4.99 -20.86 5.46
N ALA A 342 -4.66 -20.81 6.75
CA ALA A 342 -4.37 -22.00 7.53
C ALA A 342 -4.87 -21.87 8.98
N THR A 343 -4.92 -22.98 9.70
CA THR A 343 -5.38 -23.00 11.10
C THR A 343 -4.27 -22.61 12.08
N THR A 344 -3.00 -22.80 11.68
CA THR A 344 -1.81 -22.44 12.45
C THR A 344 -0.77 -21.78 11.55
N HIS A 345 0.17 -21.03 12.14
CA HIS A 345 1.27 -20.41 11.38
C HIS A 345 2.25 -21.47 10.82
N THR A 346 2.46 -22.59 11.51
CA THR A 346 3.28 -23.69 11.00
C THR A 346 2.67 -24.28 9.73
N GLU A 347 1.37 -24.60 9.75
CA GLU A 347 0.63 -25.07 8.56
C GLU A 347 0.66 -24.00 7.44
N LEU A 348 0.51 -22.71 7.81
CA LEU A 348 0.57 -21.62 6.86
C LEU A 348 1.91 -21.57 6.13
N LEU A 349 3.02 -21.68 6.88
CA LEU A 349 4.37 -21.66 6.30
C LEU A 349 4.59 -22.78 5.30
N GLU A 350 4.17 -24.01 5.64
CA GLU A 350 4.25 -25.18 4.74
C GLU A 350 3.47 -24.93 3.43
N LYS A 351 2.25 -24.44 3.54
CA LYS A 351 1.39 -24.14 2.39
C LYS A 351 1.93 -23.01 1.53
N VAL A 352 2.44 -21.95 2.16
CA VAL A 352 3.03 -20.80 1.42
C VAL A 352 4.28 -21.24 0.66
N ARG A 353 5.14 -22.09 1.25
CA ARG A 353 6.30 -22.68 0.56
C ARG A 353 5.87 -23.57 -0.61
N ALA A 354 4.79 -24.35 -0.45
CA ALA A 354 4.22 -25.12 -1.54
C ALA A 354 3.67 -24.24 -2.67
N CYS A 355 2.99 -23.14 -2.33
CA CYS A 355 2.51 -22.15 -3.28
C CYS A 355 3.68 -21.44 -4.00
N GLN A 356 4.70 -21.03 -3.25
CA GLN A 356 5.91 -20.39 -3.76
C GLN A 356 6.62 -21.26 -4.80
N ALA A 357 6.73 -22.58 -4.56
CA ALA A 357 7.35 -23.51 -5.49
C ALA A 357 6.63 -23.63 -6.85
N LEU A 358 5.37 -23.17 -6.95
CA LEU A 358 4.59 -23.15 -8.18
C LEU A 358 4.68 -21.81 -8.94
N LEU A 359 5.36 -20.82 -8.37
CA LEU A 359 5.50 -19.49 -8.94
C LEU A 359 6.90 -19.30 -9.52
N PRO A 360 7.02 -18.90 -10.81
CA PRO A 360 8.31 -18.55 -11.40
C PRO A 360 8.97 -17.41 -10.62
N ASP A 361 10.29 -17.54 -10.39
CA ASP A 361 11.13 -16.50 -9.76
C ASP A 361 10.62 -15.96 -8.40
N ALA A 362 9.79 -16.73 -7.69
CA ALA A 362 9.36 -16.36 -6.34
C ALA A 362 10.53 -16.53 -5.36
N PRO A 363 10.90 -15.48 -4.59
CA PRO A 363 11.95 -15.57 -3.61
C PRO A 363 11.59 -16.53 -2.48
N PRO A 364 12.57 -17.06 -1.72
CA PRO A 364 12.30 -17.82 -0.51
C PRO A 364 11.43 -17.04 0.47
N VAL A 365 10.57 -17.74 1.17
CA VAL A 365 9.76 -17.18 2.26
C VAL A 365 10.63 -17.11 3.50
N GLU A 366 10.77 -15.93 4.08
CA GLU A 366 11.60 -15.66 5.26
C GLU A 366 10.78 -14.81 6.23
N TRP A 367 10.18 -15.42 7.25
CA TRP A 367 9.44 -14.70 8.29
C TRP A 367 10.29 -14.52 9.54
N SER A 368 10.22 -13.35 10.16
CA SER A 368 11.01 -13.02 11.35
C SER A 368 10.70 -13.93 12.55
N PHE A 369 9.48 -14.44 12.62
CA PHE A 369 9.00 -15.32 13.68
C PHE A 369 9.15 -16.82 13.37
N GLU A 370 9.74 -17.19 12.24
CA GLU A 370 9.82 -18.60 11.81
C GLU A 370 10.53 -19.51 12.83
N SER A 371 11.54 -19.00 13.50
CA SER A 371 12.25 -19.76 14.54
C SER A 371 11.43 -20.03 15.79
N SER A 372 10.28 -19.37 15.95
CA SER A 372 9.36 -19.57 17.07
C SER A 372 8.20 -20.51 16.75
N LEU A 373 8.08 -21.00 15.50
CA LEU A 373 7.07 -21.98 15.08
C LEU A 373 7.50 -23.40 15.39
#